data_090ebe56a3654baae077125a00a507ef
#
_entry.id   090ebe56a3654baae077125a00a507ef
#
_cell.length_a   1.000
_cell.length_b   1.000
_cell.length_c   1.000
_cell.angle_alpha   90.00
_cell.angle_beta   90.00
_cell.angle_gamma   90.00
#
_symmetry.space_group_name_H-M   'P 1'
#
loop_
_entity.id
_entity.type
_entity.pdbx_description
1 polymer ?
#
loop_
_entity_poly.entity_id
_entity_poly.type
_entity_poly.pdbx_seq_one_letter_code
_entity_poly.pdbx_strand_id
1 'polypeptide(L)'
;MGRKVAVLWHASFSIGAGVLYFYFVLPRWPELMGDTGHSLGTGLRIATGALVGLAALPVVFTLLRTRKPELGTPQLALSMRIWSIMAHVLAGALIVGTAISEVWLSLDAAGQWLFGIYGAAAAIAVLGFFGFYLSFVAELPPPPPK
;
A
#
# COMPACT_ATOMS: atom_id res chain seq x y z
N MET A 1 -13.23 -15.12 5.67
CA MET A 1 -11.76 -15.14 5.50
C MET A 1 -11.10 -15.11 6.85
N GLY A 2 -10.22 -16.06 7.12
CA GLY A 2 -9.50 -16.11 8.38
C GLY A 2 -8.32 -15.15 8.42
N ARG A 3 -7.82 -14.89 9.63
CA ARG A 3 -6.68 -13.99 9.84
C ARG A 3 -5.44 -14.42 9.04
N LYS A 4 -5.12 -15.72 9.04
CA LYS A 4 -3.94 -16.23 8.32
C LYS A 4 -4.03 -15.95 6.83
N VAL A 5 -5.20 -16.16 6.23
CA VAL A 5 -5.41 -15.92 4.80
C VAL A 5 -5.31 -14.42 4.49
N ALA A 6 -5.89 -13.58 5.33
CA ALA A 6 -5.82 -12.14 5.15
C ALA A 6 -4.37 -11.63 5.24
N VAL A 7 -3.61 -12.11 6.23
CA VAL A 7 -2.21 -11.72 6.40
C VAL A 7 -1.37 -12.23 5.22
N LEU A 8 -1.59 -13.46 4.78
CA LEU A 8 -0.86 -14.02 3.65
C LEU A 8 -1.14 -13.23 2.36
N TRP A 9 -2.40 -12.91 2.08
CA TRP A 9 -2.77 -12.07 0.95
C TRP A 9 -2.09 -10.71 1.02
N HIS A 10 -2.24 -10.02 2.17
CA HIS A 10 -1.67 -8.69 2.35
C HIS A 10 -0.15 -8.71 2.20
N ALA A 11 0.53 -9.65 2.87
CA ALA A 11 1.98 -9.75 2.81
C ALA A 11 2.46 -10.02 1.39
N SER A 12 1.79 -10.93 0.66
CA SER A 12 2.16 -11.26 -0.72
C SER A 12 2.06 -10.04 -1.63
N PHE A 13 0.95 -9.32 -1.55
CA PHE A 13 0.74 -8.13 -2.38
C PHE A 13 1.68 -7.00 -1.99
N SER A 14 1.93 -6.81 -0.69
CA SER A 14 2.83 -5.77 -0.19
C SER A 14 4.27 -6.03 -0.61
N ILE A 15 4.73 -7.27 -0.52
CA ILE A 15 6.08 -7.65 -0.95
C ILE A 15 6.20 -7.48 -2.46
N GLY A 16 5.21 -7.98 -3.22
CA GLY A 16 5.20 -7.81 -4.67
C GLY A 16 5.23 -6.35 -5.08
N ALA A 17 4.42 -5.52 -4.42
CA ALA A 17 4.40 -4.08 -4.68
C ALA A 17 5.74 -3.44 -4.33
N GLY A 18 6.37 -3.85 -3.22
CA GLY A 18 7.67 -3.33 -2.81
C GLY A 18 8.77 -3.64 -3.82
N VAL A 19 8.78 -4.86 -4.34
CA VAL A 19 9.76 -5.27 -5.36
C VAL A 19 9.55 -4.48 -6.64
N LEU A 20 8.31 -4.38 -7.11
CA LEU A 20 7.99 -3.61 -8.31
C LEU A 20 8.30 -2.13 -8.13
N TYR A 21 8.02 -1.59 -6.94
CA TYR A 21 8.30 -0.20 -6.63
C TYR A 21 9.80 0.09 -6.75
N PHE A 22 10.63 -0.74 -6.12
CA PHE A 22 12.08 -0.53 -6.14
C PHE A 22 12.64 -0.60 -7.57
N TYR A 23 12.19 -1.55 -8.38
CA TYR A 23 12.73 -1.73 -9.72
C TYR A 23 12.11 -0.79 -10.77
N PHE A 24 10.86 -0.35 -10.61
CA PHE A 24 10.16 0.33 -11.68
C PHE A 24 9.57 1.68 -11.30
N VAL A 25 9.46 2.02 -10.02
CA VAL A 25 8.95 3.31 -9.56
C VAL A 25 10.09 4.20 -9.07
N LEU A 26 10.74 3.84 -7.98
CA LEU A 26 11.90 4.52 -7.42
C LEU A 26 12.79 3.50 -6.73
N PRO A 27 14.09 3.45 -7.07
CA PRO A 27 14.86 4.31 -8.00
C PRO A 27 14.70 3.97 -9.49
N ARG A 28 14.01 2.92 -9.87
CA ARG A 28 13.73 2.51 -11.26
C ARG A 28 14.97 2.30 -12.11
N TRP A 29 15.97 1.65 -11.59
CA TRP A 29 17.24 1.43 -12.29
C TRP A 29 17.10 0.81 -13.70
N PRO A 30 16.28 -0.24 -13.90
CA PRO A 30 16.21 -0.84 -15.24
C PRO A 30 15.79 0.16 -16.31
N GLU A 31 14.87 1.05 -16.01
CA GLU A 31 14.43 2.07 -16.96
C GLU A 31 15.50 3.15 -17.16
N LEU A 32 16.10 3.62 -16.07
CA LEU A 32 17.14 4.66 -16.15
C LEU A 32 18.39 4.17 -16.86
N MET A 33 18.69 2.88 -16.77
CA MET A 33 19.84 2.27 -17.44
C MET A 33 19.52 1.82 -18.87
N GLY A 34 18.29 1.98 -19.33
CA GLY A 34 17.89 1.63 -20.68
C GLY A 34 17.46 0.19 -20.87
N ASP A 35 17.43 -0.62 -19.80
CA ASP A 35 17.05 -2.04 -19.90
C ASP A 35 15.55 -2.23 -20.06
N THR A 36 14.75 -1.26 -19.56
CA THR A 36 13.30 -1.29 -19.62
C THR A 36 12.78 -0.06 -20.38
N GLY A 37 11.91 -0.27 -21.35
CA GLY A 37 11.29 0.83 -22.09
C GLY A 37 10.31 1.63 -21.21
N HIS A 38 10.07 2.87 -21.59
CA HIS A 38 9.19 3.75 -20.83
C HIS A 38 7.76 3.20 -20.77
N SER A 39 7.23 2.66 -21.85
CA SER A 39 5.86 2.10 -21.88
C SER A 39 5.71 0.92 -20.93
N LEU A 40 6.68 0.00 -20.94
CA LEU A 40 6.67 -1.13 -20.02
C LEU A 40 6.82 -0.65 -18.59
N GLY A 41 7.71 0.31 -18.35
CA GLY A 41 7.89 0.92 -17.03
C GLY A 41 6.61 1.53 -16.51
N THR A 42 5.90 2.29 -17.35
CA THR A 42 4.61 2.89 -16.98
C THR A 42 3.59 1.81 -16.61
N GLY A 43 3.50 0.75 -17.41
CA GLY A 43 2.61 -0.38 -17.10
C GLY A 43 2.94 -1.04 -15.77
N LEU A 44 4.22 -1.22 -15.48
CA LEU A 44 4.66 -1.83 -14.22
C LEU A 44 4.45 -0.90 -13.03
N ARG A 45 4.54 0.41 -13.22
CA ARG A 45 4.19 1.39 -12.18
C ARG A 45 2.69 1.36 -11.88
N ILE A 46 1.86 1.27 -12.91
CA ILE A 46 0.41 1.11 -12.73
C ILE A 46 0.12 -0.18 -11.97
N ALA A 47 0.79 -1.28 -12.33
CA ALA A 47 0.64 -2.55 -11.62
C ALA A 47 1.05 -2.43 -10.15
N THR A 48 2.12 -1.69 -9.86
CA THR A 48 2.56 -1.45 -8.48
C THR A 48 1.47 -0.76 -7.67
N GLY A 49 0.90 0.31 -8.21
CA GLY A 49 -0.19 1.03 -7.55
C GLY A 49 -1.43 0.18 -7.39
N ALA A 50 -1.75 -0.65 -8.38
CA ALA A 50 -2.88 -1.58 -8.30
C ALA A 50 -2.68 -2.60 -7.19
N LEU A 51 -1.46 -3.15 -7.03
CA LEU A 51 -1.17 -4.09 -5.94
C LEU A 51 -1.32 -3.44 -4.58
N VAL A 52 -0.84 -2.20 -4.42
CA VAL A 52 -1.01 -1.46 -3.16
C VAL A 52 -2.49 -1.27 -2.87
N GLY A 53 -3.27 -0.84 -3.85
CA GLY A 53 -4.70 -0.64 -3.69
C GLY A 53 -5.43 -1.95 -3.36
N LEU A 54 -5.10 -3.04 -4.07
CA LEU A 54 -5.71 -4.35 -3.83
C LEU A 54 -5.29 -4.94 -2.50
N ALA A 55 -4.13 -4.57 -1.96
CA ALA A 55 -3.73 -4.97 -0.62
C ALA A 55 -4.64 -4.41 0.46
N ALA A 56 -5.46 -3.42 0.15
CA ALA A 56 -6.50 -2.93 1.06
C ALA A 56 -7.61 -3.96 1.27
N LEU A 57 -7.86 -4.85 0.30
CA LEU A 57 -8.97 -5.81 0.39
C LEU A 57 -8.88 -6.73 1.62
N PRO A 58 -7.74 -7.37 1.92
CA PRO A 58 -7.66 -8.17 3.15
C PRO A 58 -7.89 -7.34 4.41
N VAL A 59 -7.53 -6.06 4.40
CA VAL A 59 -7.81 -5.15 5.52
C VAL A 59 -9.32 -4.91 5.63
N VAL A 60 -9.99 -4.67 4.49
CA VAL A 60 -11.44 -4.47 4.43
C VAL A 60 -12.16 -5.72 4.97
N PHE A 61 -11.77 -6.90 4.50
CA PHE A 61 -12.41 -8.14 4.94
C PHE A 61 -12.18 -8.38 6.43
N THR A 62 -10.98 -8.07 6.93
CA THR A 62 -10.68 -8.16 8.35
C THR A 62 -11.53 -7.19 9.16
N LEU A 63 -11.68 -5.95 8.68
CA LEU A 63 -12.55 -4.97 9.33
C LEU A 63 -13.99 -5.47 9.37
N LEU A 64 -14.53 -5.91 8.24
CA LEU A 64 -15.91 -6.38 8.16
C LEU A 64 -16.16 -7.58 9.06
N ARG A 65 -15.18 -8.50 9.14
CA ARG A 65 -15.30 -9.69 9.97
C ARG A 65 -15.26 -9.35 11.46
N THR A 66 -14.42 -8.38 11.85
CA THR A 66 -14.14 -8.10 13.27
C THR A 66 -14.96 -6.96 13.86
N ARG A 67 -15.71 -6.21 13.03
CA ARG A 67 -16.52 -5.10 13.54
C ARG A 67 -17.83 -5.54 14.21
N LYS A 68 -18.15 -6.83 14.17
CA LYS A 68 -19.37 -7.36 14.75
C LYS A 68 -19.36 -7.15 16.27
N PRO A 69 -20.43 -6.55 16.85
CA PRO A 69 -20.45 -6.24 18.27
C PRO A 69 -20.21 -7.42 19.19
N GLU A 70 -20.68 -8.62 18.82
CA GLU A 70 -20.50 -9.81 19.64
C GLU A 70 -19.06 -10.26 19.79
N LEU A 71 -18.16 -9.80 18.93
CA LEU A 71 -16.73 -10.13 19.02
C LEU A 71 -15.98 -9.25 20.01
N GLY A 72 -16.54 -8.08 20.35
CA GLY A 72 -15.92 -7.16 21.30
C GLY A 72 -14.56 -6.63 20.88
N THR A 73 -14.31 -6.52 19.58
CA THR A 73 -13.03 -5.99 19.07
C THR A 73 -12.84 -4.55 19.55
N PRO A 74 -11.67 -4.19 20.12
CA PRO A 74 -11.41 -2.84 20.57
C PRO A 74 -11.58 -1.80 19.47
N GLN A 75 -12.14 -0.65 19.82
CA GLN A 75 -12.36 0.44 18.86
C GLN A 75 -11.05 0.90 18.21
N LEU A 76 -9.96 0.89 18.97
CA LEU A 76 -8.66 1.27 18.42
C LEU A 76 -8.26 0.38 17.25
N ALA A 77 -8.45 -0.94 17.39
CA ALA A 77 -8.13 -1.88 16.31
C ALA A 77 -8.97 -1.60 15.07
N LEU A 78 -10.27 -1.36 15.25
CA LEU A 78 -11.17 -1.05 14.13
C LEU A 78 -10.79 0.26 13.45
N SER A 79 -10.45 1.29 14.24
CA SER A 79 -10.01 2.58 13.69
C SER A 79 -8.72 2.44 12.91
N MET A 80 -7.77 1.67 13.41
CA MET A 80 -6.51 1.45 12.71
C MET A 80 -6.72 0.75 11.36
N ARG A 81 -7.67 -0.17 11.28
CA ARG A 81 -8.02 -0.83 10.02
C ARG A 81 -8.64 0.14 9.03
N ILE A 82 -9.51 1.03 9.49
CA ILE A 82 -10.09 2.07 8.64
C ILE A 82 -9.01 2.98 8.09
N TRP A 83 -8.12 3.48 8.94
CA TRP A 83 -7.01 4.33 8.49
C TRP A 83 -6.07 3.60 7.53
N SER A 84 -5.80 2.32 7.80
CA SER A 84 -4.98 1.49 6.93
C SER A 84 -5.61 1.38 5.53
N ILE A 85 -6.91 1.12 5.45
CA ILE A 85 -7.62 1.04 4.16
C ILE A 85 -7.48 2.36 3.40
N MET A 86 -7.72 3.47 4.08
CA MET A 86 -7.60 4.79 3.46
C MET A 86 -6.18 5.04 2.94
N ALA A 87 -5.17 4.66 3.72
CA ALA A 87 -3.77 4.81 3.31
C ALA A 87 -3.44 3.97 2.08
N HIS A 88 -3.88 2.72 2.04
CA HIS A 88 -3.66 1.85 0.88
C HIS A 88 -4.30 2.42 -0.38
N VAL A 89 -5.56 2.85 -0.28
CA VAL A 89 -6.29 3.39 -1.44
C VAL A 89 -5.64 4.68 -1.91
N LEU A 90 -5.28 5.57 -0.99
CA LEU A 90 -4.64 6.83 -1.35
C LEU A 90 -3.27 6.59 -2.00
N ALA A 91 -2.44 5.74 -1.40
CA ALA A 91 -1.13 5.43 -1.96
C ALA A 91 -1.25 4.79 -3.34
N GLY A 92 -2.14 3.83 -3.50
CA GLY A 92 -2.38 3.18 -4.80
C GLY A 92 -2.85 4.17 -5.85
N ALA A 93 -3.79 5.05 -5.49
CA ALA A 93 -4.29 6.08 -6.39
C ALA A 93 -3.20 7.07 -6.81
N LEU A 94 -2.35 7.47 -5.86
CA LEU A 94 -1.24 8.38 -6.17
C LEU A 94 -0.24 7.72 -7.12
N ILE A 95 0.11 6.47 -6.90
CA ILE A 95 1.05 5.76 -7.78
C ILE A 95 0.45 5.59 -9.18
N VAL A 96 -0.78 5.12 -9.28
CA VAL A 96 -1.45 4.91 -10.58
C VAL A 96 -1.62 6.23 -11.30
N GLY A 97 -2.13 7.25 -10.63
CA GLY A 97 -2.36 8.56 -11.23
C GLY A 97 -1.05 9.20 -11.71
N THR A 98 0.00 9.11 -10.90
CA THR A 98 1.32 9.64 -11.28
C THR A 98 1.91 8.86 -12.45
N ALA A 99 1.76 7.53 -12.46
CA ALA A 99 2.23 6.70 -13.56
C ALA A 99 1.51 7.06 -14.87
N ILE A 100 0.21 7.27 -14.82
CA ILE A 100 -0.56 7.70 -15.99
C ILE A 100 -0.09 9.07 -16.47
N SER A 101 0.22 10.00 -15.55
CA SER A 101 0.70 11.33 -15.92
C SER A 101 2.04 11.28 -16.65
N GLU A 102 2.83 10.23 -16.48
CA GLU A 102 4.10 10.07 -17.18
C GLU A 102 3.92 9.78 -18.69
N VAL A 103 2.70 9.54 -19.14
CA VAL A 103 2.42 9.49 -20.58
C VAL A 103 2.65 10.87 -21.22
N TRP A 104 2.40 11.95 -20.47
CA TRP A 104 2.57 13.32 -20.94
C TRP A 104 3.76 14.03 -20.33
N LEU A 105 4.15 13.68 -19.10
CA LEU A 105 5.22 14.34 -18.37
C LEU A 105 6.50 13.52 -18.46
N SER A 106 7.63 14.19 -18.68
CA SER A 106 8.94 13.56 -18.71
C SER A 106 9.68 13.78 -17.39
N LEU A 107 10.67 12.93 -17.11
CA LEU A 107 11.55 13.11 -15.96
C LEU A 107 12.36 14.39 -16.07
N ASP A 108 12.75 14.78 -17.29
CA ASP A 108 13.53 16.00 -17.50
C ASP A 108 12.74 17.26 -17.12
N ALA A 109 11.44 17.26 -17.42
CA ALA A 109 10.59 18.43 -17.15
C ALA A 109 9.95 18.39 -15.76
N ALA A 110 9.59 17.20 -15.26
CA ALA A 110 8.76 17.06 -14.07
C ALA A 110 9.30 16.03 -13.05
N GLY A 111 10.54 15.58 -13.21
CA GLY A 111 11.09 14.50 -12.36
C GLY A 111 11.00 14.79 -10.87
N GLN A 112 11.24 16.03 -10.47
CA GLN A 112 11.15 16.43 -9.06
C GLN A 112 9.75 16.19 -8.49
N TRP A 113 8.71 16.55 -9.23
CA TRP A 113 7.33 16.36 -8.81
C TRP A 113 6.94 14.89 -8.85
N LEU A 114 7.30 14.18 -9.91
CA LEU A 114 6.99 12.77 -10.07
C LEU A 114 7.60 11.95 -8.93
N PHE A 115 8.91 12.13 -8.70
CA PHE A 115 9.60 11.40 -7.64
C PHE A 115 9.11 11.80 -6.25
N GLY A 116 8.79 13.08 -6.05
CA GLY A 116 8.22 13.55 -4.80
C GLY A 116 6.88 12.89 -4.48
N ILE A 117 5.99 12.78 -5.47
CA ILE A 117 4.69 12.14 -5.28
C ILE A 117 4.85 10.63 -5.06
N TYR A 118 5.71 9.97 -5.84
CA TYR A 118 5.98 8.55 -5.64
C TYR A 118 6.55 8.27 -4.24
N GLY A 119 7.47 9.13 -3.79
CA GLY A 119 8.04 9.00 -2.44
C GLY A 119 7.00 9.18 -1.34
N ALA A 120 6.13 10.18 -1.49
CA ALA A 120 5.03 10.40 -0.55
C ALA A 120 4.07 9.21 -0.54
N ALA A 121 3.75 8.67 -1.72
CA ALA A 121 2.89 7.50 -1.83
C ALA A 121 3.50 6.29 -1.14
N ALA A 122 4.81 6.08 -1.28
CA ALA A 122 5.51 4.99 -0.59
C ALA A 122 5.41 5.13 0.93
N ALA A 123 5.60 6.34 1.45
CA ALA A 123 5.48 6.59 2.88
C ALA A 123 4.06 6.29 3.38
N ILE A 124 3.06 6.73 2.64
CA ILE A 124 1.65 6.47 2.97
C ILE A 124 1.36 4.97 2.94
N ALA A 125 1.87 4.26 1.93
CA ALA A 125 1.70 2.81 1.82
C ALA A 125 2.31 2.09 3.02
N VAL A 126 3.52 2.46 3.42
CA VAL A 126 4.20 1.86 4.58
C VAL A 126 3.39 2.10 5.85
N LEU A 127 2.88 3.30 6.05
CA LEU A 127 2.01 3.59 7.19
C LEU A 127 0.75 2.72 7.15
N GLY A 128 0.16 2.53 5.97
CA GLY A 128 -0.98 1.64 5.80
C GLY A 128 -0.65 0.19 6.13
N PHE A 129 0.49 -0.31 5.68
CA PHE A 129 0.94 -1.67 5.96
C PHE A 129 1.11 -1.87 7.47
N PHE A 130 1.85 -0.99 8.13
CA PHE A 130 2.02 -1.06 9.59
C PHE A 130 0.70 -0.93 10.33
N GLY A 131 -0.19 -0.05 9.85
CA GLY A 131 -1.50 0.13 10.46
C GLY A 131 -2.29 -1.18 10.51
N PHE A 132 -2.22 -1.98 9.45
CA PHE A 132 -2.89 -3.27 9.41
C PHE A 132 -2.32 -4.24 10.47
N TYR A 133 -1.00 -4.42 10.48
CA TYR A 133 -0.38 -5.36 11.41
C TYR A 133 -0.48 -4.88 12.86
N LEU A 134 -0.32 -3.59 13.11
CA LEU A 134 -0.49 -3.03 14.45
C LEU A 134 -1.94 -3.12 14.93
N SER A 135 -2.91 -3.18 14.02
CA SER A 135 -4.31 -3.35 14.41
C SER A 135 -4.54 -4.69 15.14
N PHE A 136 -3.78 -5.72 14.81
CA PHE A 136 -3.86 -7.00 15.53
C PHE A 136 -3.25 -6.88 16.93
N VAL A 137 -2.19 -6.10 17.09
CA VAL A 137 -1.62 -5.81 18.41
C VAL A 137 -2.62 -5.03 19.26
N ALA A 138 -3.35 -4.11 18.65
CA ALA A 138 -4.38 -3.32 19.33
C ALA A 138 -5.59 -4.15 19.77
N GLU A 139 -5.74 -5.38 19.27
CA GLU A 139 -6.79 -6.30 19.74
C GLU A 139 -6.47 -6.93 21.09
N LEU A 140 -5.19 -6.93 21.50
CA LEU A 140 -4.78 -7.56 22.74
C LEU A 140 -5.36 -6.80 23.94
N PRO A 141 -5.75 -7.52 25.02
CA PRO A 141 -6.26 -6.85 26.20
C PRO A 141 -5.17 -6.00 26.84
N PRO A 142 -5.56 -4.91 27.56
CA PRO A 142 -4.57 -4.12 28.27
C PRO A 142 -3.90 -4.95 29.35
N PRO A 143 -2.63 -4.64 29.73
CA PRO A 143 -1.96 -5.36 30.79
C PRO A 143 -2.73 -5.23 32.11
N PRO A 144 -2.67 -6.24 33.00
CA PRO A 144 -3.37 -6.16 34.28
C PRO A 144 -2.82 -5.02 35.12
N PRO A 145 -3.65 -4.39 35.95
CA PRO A 145 -3.18 -3.33 36.84
C PRO A 145 -2.15 -3.88 37.84
N LYS A 146 -1.15 -3.04 38.14
CA LYS A 146 -0.10 -3.43 39.08
C LYS A 146 -0.57 -3.31 40.52
#